data_aee8c79bff5d387e07fc5a81c10cf436
#
_entry.id   aee8c79bff5d387e07fc5a81c10cf436
#
_cell.length_a   1.000
_cell.length_b   1.000
_cell.length_c   1.000
_cell.angle_alpha   90.00
_cell.angle_beta   90.00
_cell.angle_gamma   90.00
#
_symmetry.space_group_name_H-M   'P 1'
#
loop_
_entity.id
_entity.type
_entity.pdbx_description
1 polymer ?
#
loop_
_entity_poly.entity_id
_entity_poly.type
_entity_poly.pdbx_seq_one_letter_code
_entity_poly.pdbx_strand_id
1 'polypeptide(L)'
;MAKGIGRLVQVGFKPESSRGTAQSSASYYNPWSTVSFEDKVDKVMNEQSYGVVEDTQGSSNVKQFAEVEWSAPITDITFPYLLYAVLGTKSVATHSGESVVYDHTITKSQSAQLPSYTLFLD
;
A
#
# COMPACT_ATOMS: atom_id res chain seq x y z
N MET A 1 -16.80 23.13 8.61
CA MET A 1 -15.66 22.26 8.30
C MET A 1 -15.24 21.56 9.59
N ALA A 2 -15.41 20.24 9.68
CA ALA A 2 -14.99 19.49 10.87
C ALA A 2 -13.45 19.52 10.93
N LYS A 3 -12.89 19.87 12.08
CA LYS A 3 -11.43 19.80 12.30
C LYS A 3 -11.05 18.33 12.44
N GLY A 4 -10.22 17.81 11.54
CA GLY A 4 -9.64 16.49 11.67
C GLY A 4 -8.76 16.41 12.92
N ILE A 5 -8.99 15.39 13.75
CA ILE A 5 -8.17 15.11 14.93
C ILE A 5 -7.18 14.03 14.49
N GLY A 6 -5.91 14.38 14.37
CA GLY A 6 -4.88 13.44 13.88
C GLY A 6 -4.78 12.11 14.63
N ARG A 7 -5.21 12.05 15.89
CA ARG A 7 -5.29 10.79 16.67
C ARG A 7 -6.39 9.83 16.22
N LEU A 8 -7.35 10.29 15.43
CA LEU A 8 -8.43 9.47 14.88
C LEU A 8 -8.07 8.88 13.50
N VAL A 9 -6.97 9.33 12.92
CA VAL A 9 -6.48 8.78 11.65
C VAL A 9 -6.04 7.33 11.87
N GLN A 10 -6.52 6.45 11.00
CA GLN A 10 -6.18 5.03 11.03
C GLN A 10 -5.50 4.62 9.72
N VAL A 11 -4.47 3.79 9.85
CA VAL A 11 -3.82 3.17 8.69
C VAL A 11 -4.39 1.78 8.53
N GLY A 12 -5.17 1.60 7.47
CA GLY A 12 -5.78 0.33 7.13
C GLY A 12 -5.19 -0.28 5.86
N PHE A 13 -5.32 -1.58 5.70
CA PHE A 13 -4.93 -2.27 4.48
C PHE A 13 -5.83 -3.47 4.18
N LYS A 14 -5.89 -3.82 2.90
CA LYS A 14 -6.60 -4.99 2.41
C LYS A 14 -5.91 -5.55 1.17
N PRO A 15 -5.71 -6.87 1.09
CA PRO A 15 -5.23 -7.48 -0.14
C PRO A 15 -6.24 -7.28 -1.27
N GLU A 16 -5.75 -6.97 -2.46
CA GLU A 16 -6.56 -6.84 -3.66
C GLU A 16 -6.90 -8.22 -4.22
N SER A 17 -8.11 -8.36 -4.73
CA SER A 17 -8.54 -9.59 -5.43
C SER A 17 -7.92 -9.69 -6.82
N SER A 18 -7.71 -8.54 -7.46
CA SER A 18 -7.02 -8.39 -8.74
C SER A 18 -6.12 -7.17 -8.65
N ARG A 19 -4.90 -7.29 -9.15
CA ARG A 19 -3.92 -6.22 -9.11
C ARG A 19 -4.43 -4.94 -9.79
N GLY A 20 -4.32 -3.82 -9.09
CA GLY A 20 -4.78 -2.52 -9.57
C GLY A 20 -6.28 -2.27 -9.40
N THR A 21 -7.00 -3.19 -8.76
CA THR A 21 -8.40 -2.98 -8.40
C THR A 21 -8.49 -2.63 -6.92
N ALA A 22 -8.61 -1.33 -6.64
CA ALA A 22 -8.70 -0.82 -5.29
C ALA A 22 -9.91 -1.41 -4.55
N GLN A 23 -9.70 -1.76 -3.29
CA GLN A 23 -10.75 -2.20 -2.39
C GLN A 23 -11.51 -0.99 -1.82
N SER A 24 -12.78 -1.18 -1.47
CA SER A 24 -13.64 -0.10 -0.95
C SER A 24 -13.52 0.13 0.55
N SER A 25 -12.94 -0.79 1.29
CA SER A 25 -12.79 -0.70 2.74
C SER A 25 -11.60 -1.51 3.21
N ALA A 26 -10.96 -1.09 4.30
CA ALA A 26 -9.91 -1.84 4.96
C ALA A 26 -10.46 -3.11 5.61
N SER A 27 -9.64 -4.16 5.67
CA SER A 27 -9.93 -5.37 6.46
C SER A 27 -9.18 -5.35 7.78
N TYR A 28 -8.05 -4.69 7.82
CA TYR A 28 -7.18 -4.62 9.00
C TYR A 28 -6.71 -3.20 9.21
N TYR A 29 -6.70 -2.77 10.44
CA TYR A 29 -6.14 -1.49 10.87
C TYR A 29 -4.93 -1.74 11.73
N ASN A 30 -3.86 -1.02 11.44
CA ASN A 30 -2.61 -1.12 12.19
C ASN A 30 -2.43 0.12 13.06
N PRO A 31 -2.13 -0.03 14.37
CA PRO A 31 -1.73 1.11 15.16
C PRO A 31 -0.45 1.71 14.57
N TRP A 32 -0.34 3.03 14.56
CA TRP A 32 0.80 3.72 13.98
C TRP A 32 1.36 4.78 14.94
N SER A 33 2.64 5.05 14.81
CA SER A 33 3.34 6.12 15.53
C SER A 33 3.57 7.32 14.63
N THR A 34 4.02 7.07 13.42
CA THR A 34 4.22 8.09 12.40
C THR A 34 3.71 7.57 11.07
N VAL A 35 3.09 8.44 10.30
CA VAL A 35 2.62 8.16 8.95
C VAL A 35 2.96 9.35 8.04
N SER A 36 3.46 9.05 6.86
CA SER A 36 3.68 10.02 5.79
C SER A 36 3.10 9.47 4.51
N PHE A 37 2.38 10.30 3.80
CA PHE A 37 1.83 9.98 2.48
C PHE A 37 2.25 11.09 1.52
N GLU A 38 2.84 10.71 0.41
CA GLU A 38 3.27 11.65 -0.62
C GLU A 38 2.82 11.17 -2.00
N ASP A 39 2.09 12.03 -2.70
CA ASP A 39 1.74 11.83 -4.10
C ASP A 39 2.82 12.47 -4.99
N LYS A 40 3.42 11.68 -5.86
CA LYS A 40 4.51 12.09 -6.74
C LYS A 40 4.08 12.01 -8.20
N VAL A 41 4.34 13.09 -8.92
CA VAL A 41 4.06 13.19 -10.36
C VAL A 41 5.32 13.63 -11.07
N ASP A 42 5.83 12.75 -11.93
CA ASP A 42 6.92 13.07 -12.83
C ASP A 42 6.36 13.70 -14.09
N LYS A 43 6.79 14.93 -14.37
CA LYS A 43 6.39 15.70 -15.55
C LYS A 43 7.56 15.88 -16.48
N VAL A 44 7.30 15.76 -17.78
CA VAL A 44 8.23 16.17 -18.83
C VAL A 44 7.69 17.44 -19.47
N MET A 45 8.54 18.44 -19.51
CA MET A 45 8.25 19.70 -20.21
C MET A 45 8.53 19.53 -21.68
N ASN A 46 7.68 20.12 -22.51
CA ASN A 46 7.90 20.15 -23.94
C ASN A 46 8.72 21.39 -24.28
N GLU A 47 10.01 21.19 -24.55
CA GLU A 47 10.98 22.25 -24.88
C GLU A 47 11.16 22.45 -26.37
N GLN A 48 10.19 22.05 -27.20
CA GLN A 48 10.28 22.23 -28.64
C GLN A 48 10.05 23.70 -29.02
N SER A 49 10.87 24.17 -29.96
CA SER A 49 10.71 25.52 -30.51
C SER A 49 9.59 25.55 -31.54
N TYR A 50 8.59 26.38 -31.30
CA TYR A 50 7.44 26.59 -32.19
C TYR A 50 7.45 27.98 -32.88
N GLY A 51 8.60 28.65 -32.85
CA GLY A 51 8.72 30.00 -33.44
C GLY A 51 8.15 31.12 -32.56
N VAL A 52 7.99 30.86 -31.25
CA VAL A 52 7.60 31.81 -30.21
C VAL A 52 8.71 31.96 -29.18
N VAL A 53 8.70 33.07 -28.47
CA VAL A 53 9.75 33.39 -27.46
C VAL A 53 9.64 32.55 -26.18
N GLU A 54 8.51 31.89 -25.97
CA GLU A 54 8.25 31.06 -24.80
C GLU A 54 9.03 29.74 -24.87
N ASP A 55 9.78 29.43 -23.81
CA ASP A 55 10.63 28.23 -23.74
C ASP A 55 9.85 26.93 -23.60
N THR A 56 8.62 26.98 -23.05
CA THR A 56 7.83 25.78 -22.75
C THR A 56 6.37 25.95 -23.15
N GLN A 57 5.86 25.08 -24.00
CA GLN A 57 4.46 25.10 -24.45
C GLN A 57 3.57 24.03 -23.85
N GLY A 58 3.97 23.45 -22.76
CA GLY A 58 3.17 22.46 -22.04
C GLY A 58 3.99 21.43 -21.30
N SER A 59 3.32 20.68 -20.48
CA SER A 59 3.90 19.55 -19.75
C SER A 59 3.01 18.33 -19.85
N SER A 60 3.60 17.15 -19.90
CA SER A 60 2.90 15.87 -19.86
C SER A 60 3.30 15.09 -18.62
N ASN A 61 2.31 14.52 -17.94
CA ASN A 61 2.57 13.58 -16.84
C ASN A 61 3.07 12.27 -17.45
N VAL A 62 4.28 11.88 -17.10
CA VAL A 62 4.91 10.64 -17.58
C VAL A 62 4.67 9.51 -16.59
N LYS A 63 4.71 9.81 -15.31
CA LYS A 63 4.52 8.85 -14.24
C LYS A 63 3.85 9.50 -13.05
N GLN A 64 2.88 8.79 -12.48
CA GLN A 64 2.23 9.18 -11.23
C GLN A 64 2.29 8.00 -10.29
N PHE A 65 2.75 8.23 -9.06
CA PHE A 65 2.83 7.21 -8.02
C PHE A 65 2.72 7.84 -6.64
N ALA A 66 2.37 7.04 -5.66
CA ALA A 66 2.33 7.47 -4.28
C ALA A 66 3.36 6.69 -3.45
N GLU A 67 3.97 7.38 -2.51
CA GLU A 67 4.83 6.78 -1.48
C GLU A 67 4.14 6.90 -0.13
N VAL A 68 4.11 5.80 0.59
CA VAL A 68 3.57 5.75 1.94
C VAL A 68 4.62 5.16 2.86
N GLU A 69 4.92 5.89 3.91
CA GLU A 69 5.80 5.42 4.97
C GLU A 69 5.05 5.50 6.30
N TRP A 70 5.05 4.42 7.05
CA TRP A 70 4.51 4.42 8.39
C TRP A 70 5.38 3.59 9.34
N SER A 71 5.39 4.02 10.59
CA SER A 71 6.04 3.32 11.69
C SER A 71 4.97 2.82 12.66
N ALA A 72 5.04 1.56 13.02
CA ALA A 72 4.03 0.91 13.85
C ALA A 72 4.65 -0.13 14.77
N PRO A 73 4.06 -0.38 15.94
CA PRO A 73 4.41 -1.53 16.75
C PRO A 73 4.00 -2.83 16.04
N ILE A 74 4.78 -3.86 16.23
CA ILE A 74 4.47 -5.19 15.73
C ILE A 74 3.30 -5.78 16.56
N THR A 75 2.25 -6.21 15.87
CA THR A 75 1.11 -6.89 16.46
C THR A 75 0.95 -8.28 15.83
N ASP A 76 0.45 -9.21 16.58
CA ASP A 76 0.19 -10.59 16.15
C ASP A 76 -0.88 -10.69 15.04
N ILE A 77 -1.82 -9.76 15.05
CA ILE A 77 -2.95 -9.74 14.10
C ILE A 77 -2.51 -9.21 12.72
N THR A 78 -1.74 -8.12 12.68
CA THR A 78 -1.46 -7.39 11.43
C THR A 78 -0.13 -7.75 10.81
N PHE A 79 0.87 -8.09 11.62
CA PHE A 79 2.22 -8.40 11.14
C PHE A 79 2.28 -9.58 10.15
N PRO A 80 1.54 -10.69 10.33
CA PRO A 80 1.53 -11.78 9.35
C PRO A 80 1.06 -11.36 7.96
N TYR A 81 0.17 -10.39 7.85
CA TYR A 81 -0.26 -9.86 6.53
C TYR A 81 0.82 -9.03 5.86
N LEU A 82 1.58 -8.27 6.64
CA LEU A 82 2.74 -7.51 6.12
C LEU A 82 3.84 -8.46 5.65
N LEU A 83 4.11 -9.52 6.41
CA LEU A 83 5.03 -10.57 5.98
C LEU A 83 4.55 -11.25 4.69
N TYR A 84 3.27 -11.54 4.58
CA TYR A 84 2.70 -12.09 3.35
C TYR A 84 2.86 -11.14 2.17
N ALA A 85 2.68 -9.84 2.36
CA ALA A 85 2.90 -8.84 1.30
C ALA A 85 4.33 -8.86 0.76
N VAL A 86 5.31 -9.06 1.64
CA VAL A 86 6.75 -9.07 1.28
C VAL A 86 7.20 -10.43 0.75
N LEU A 87 6.76 -11.52 1.37
CA LEU A 87 7.21 -12.87 1.04
C LEU A 87 6.38 -13.56 -0.05
N GLY A 88 5.11 -13.22 -0.16
CA GLY A 88 4.25 -13.54 -1.30
C GLY A 88 3.52 -14.88 -1.25
N THR A 89 3.85 -15.79 -0.36
CA THR A 89 3.15 -17.09 -0.23
C THR A 89 2.73 -17.32 1.20
N LYS A 90 1.48 -17.71 1.39
CA LYS A 90 0.94 -18.12 2.69
C LYS A 90 0.21 -19.45 2.58
N SER A 91 0.35 -20.28 3.59
CA SER A 91 -0.42 -21.49 3.80
C SER A 91 -0.98 -21.48 5.21
N VAL A 92 -2.21 -21.94 5.38
CA VAL A 92 -2.88 -22.04 6.66
C VAL A 92 -3.36 -23.47 6.80
N ALA A 93 -2.97 -24.12 7.87
CA ALA A 93 -3.39 -25.48 8.22
C ALA A 93 -3.86 -25.53 9.67
N THR A 94 -4.82 -26.40 9.95
CA THR A 94 -5.23 -26.65 11.35
C THR A 94 -4.09 -27.34 12.07
N HIS A 95 -3.74 -26.86 13.25
CA HIS A 95 -2.72 -27.52 14.08
C HIS A 95 -3.15 -28.94 14.44
N SER A 96 -2.22 -29.88 14.41
CA SER A 96 -2.51 -31.29 14.66
C SER A 96 -3.08 -31.50 16.08
N GLY A 97 -4.27 -32.09 16.14
CA GLY A 97 -4.99 -32.36 17.38
C GLY A 97 -5.90 -31.26 17.91
N GLU A 98 -5.93 -30.10 17.22
CA GLU A 98 -6.74 -28.94 17.62
C GLU A 98 -7.71 -28.54 16.49
N SER A 99 -8.89 -28.06 16.87
CA SER A 99 -9.91 -27.63 15.90
C SER A 99 -9.95 -26.11 15.68
N VAL A 100 -9.38 -25.35 16.60
CA VAL A 100 -9.45 -23.87 16.63
C VAL A 100 -8.07 -23.19 16.57
N VAL A 101 -7.01 -23.98 16.54
CA VAL A 101 -5.63 -23.48 16.42
C VAL A 101 -5.14 -23.68 14.98
N TYR A 102 -4.57 -22.65 14.39
CA TYR A 102 -4.09 -22.67 13.01
C TYR A 102 -2.62 -22.35 12.92
N ASP A 103 -1.91 -23.14 12.14
CA ASP A 103 -0.52 -22.90 11.77
C ASP A 103 -0.47 -22.05 10.52
N HIS A 104 0.15 -20.90 10.61
CA HIS A 104 0.39 -19.99 9.49
C HIS A 104 1.82 -20.10 9.01
N THR A 105 2.01 -20.61 7.81
CA THR A 105 3.32 -20.72 7.17
C THR A 105 3.43 -19.68 6.07
N ILE A 106 4.39 -18.76 6.21
CA ILE A 106 4.66 -17.70 5.24
C ILE A 106 6.05 -17.91 4.66
N THR A 107 6.13 -18.07 3.34
CA THR A 107 7.37 -18.38 2.64
C THR A 107 7.60 -17.43 1.48
N LYS A 108 8.86 -17.28 1.06
CA LYS A 108 9.21 -16.48 -0.10
C LYS A 108 8.63 -17.09 -1.37
N SER A 109 7.86 -16.32 -2.11
CA SER A 109 7.37 -16.73 -3.42
C SER A 109 8.49 -16.78 -4.44
N GLN A 110 8.50 -17.81 -5.28
CA GLN A 110 9.35 -17.90 -6.47
C GLN A 110 8.71 -17.20 -7.68
N SER A 111 7.46 -16.76 -7.56
CA SER A 111 6.78 -15.97 -8.59
C SER A 111 7.34 -14.55 -8.63
N ALA A 112 7.43 -13.98 -9.81
CA ALA A 112 7.81 -12.58 -10.00
C ALA A 112 6.75 -11.59 -9.48
N GLN A 113 5.52 -12.07 -9.25
CA GLN A 113 4.40 -11.23 -8.85
C GLN A 113 4.03 -11.46 -7.39
N LEU A 114 4.28 -10.44 -6.57
CA LEU A 114 3.84 -10.39 -5.18
C LEU A 114 2.37 -9.95 -5.09
N PRO A 115 1.67 -10.27 -3.98
CA PRO A 115 0.31 -9.78 -3.76
C PRO A 115 0.27 -8.26 -3.71
N SER A 116 -0.79 -7.67 -4.23
CA SER A 116 -1.07 -6.25 -4.18
C SER A 116 -2.04 -5.91 -3.05
N TYR A 117 -1.90 -4.72 -2.51
CA TYR A 117 -2.70 -4.24 -1.38
C TYR A 117 -3.21 -2.83 -1.66
N THR A 118 -4.44 -2.56 -1.23
CA THR A 118 -4.96 -1.21 -1.10
C THR A 118 -4.69 -0.72 0.32
N LEU A 119 -4.07 0.45 0.42
CA LEU A 119 -3.84 1.15 1.68
C LEU A 119 -4.91 2.22 1.88
N PHE A 120 -5.36 2.37 3.11
CA PHE A 120 -6.36 3.34 3.53
C PHE A 120 -5.77 4.24 4.61
N LEU A 121 -6.04 5.50 4.48
CA LEU A 121 -5.75 6.51 5.50
C LEU A 121 -7.07 7.20 5.83
N ASP A 122 -7.72 6.77 6.92
CA ASP A 122 -9.04 7.22 7.37
C ASP A 122 -8.94 8.13 8.59
#